data_4e52b2f1b1849717ae0a74c0f5e92880
#
_entry.id   4e52b2f1b1849717ae0a74c0f5e92880
#
_cell.length_a   1.000
_cell.length_b   1.000
_cell.length_c   1.000
_cell.angle_alpha   90.00
_cell.angle_beta   90.00
_cell.angle_gamma   90.00
#
_symmetry.space_group_name_H-M   'P 1'
#
loop_
_entity.id
_entity.type
_entity.pdbx_description
1 polymer ?
#
loop_
_entity_poly.entity_id
_entity_poly.type
_entity_poly.pdbx_seq_one_letter_code
_entity_poly.pdbx_strand_id
1 'polypeptide(L)'
;MASRRRGPGPSSVLITPDCAGNVVGVDPHKRTVSASVADPRGGIVATEHFRVSGDGHRALEVWAGQFGPIARWGVEGASSWGRHTAIFLITRDYDVRDVCANRTPRSDRARQRGKSDQLDSERIARETLAHPLLPKAFKRAGQDRGPDEHHELLALRHNQRRSILTSRQHLINEAEHLLSSLPLELREQLPDSTAVRPRLAAVAHRNRRRRYDRPTALRLKLLDDYRSQIARLDDDDQQVTRELAALVRASGSTLGALCGLSTVLVSELLVEVGDPRRFTIGGFARFNASAPLAASTAEGPGEPVRHRYNPGGNRRVNRALHLMAVTQLRCEPRAQAVYENARARGHTKKEARRILKRHLSDVVYRRMIRDLPKRAADCPLLAA
;
A
#
# COMPACT_ATOMS: atom_id res chain seq x y z
N MET A 1 -18.69 2.84 -55.28
CA MET A 1 -17.42 2.32 -54.75
C MET A 1 -16.60 3.52 -54.26
N ALA A 2 -16.61 3.82 -52.98
CA ALA A 2 -15.84 4.90 -52.38
C ALA A 2 -14.90 4.28 -51.34
N SER A 3 -13.61 4.32 -51.65
CA SER A 3 -12.52 3.83 -50.81
C SER A 3 -12.41 4.65 -49.54
N ARG A 4 -12.70 4.04 -48.38
CA ARG A 4 -12.42 4.62 -47.04
C ARG A 4 -10.90 4.56 -46.80
N ARG A 5 -10.22 5.69 -46.93
CA ARG A 5 -8.85 5.85 -46.43
C ARG A 5 -8.87 5.71 -44.90
N ARG A 6 -8.16 4.71 -44.42
CA ARG A 6 -7.83 4.60 -42.97
C ARG A 6 -6.89 5.75 -42.64
N GLY A 7 -7.31 6.58 -41.65
CA GLY A 7 -6.44 7.59 -41.06
C GLY A 7 -5.25 6.94 -40.33
N PRO A 8 -4.16 7.68 -40.11
CA PRO A 8 -2.99 7.17 -39.41
C PRO A 8 -3.38 6.73 -38.00
N GLY A 9 -2.98 5.50 -37.64
CA GLY A 9 -3.13 4.98 -36.27
C GLY A 9 -2.38 5.87 -35.26
N PRO A 10 -2.66 5.74 -33.97
CA PRO A 10 -2.03 6.57 -32.95
C PRO A 10 -0.51 6.40 -33.08
N SER A 11 0.17 7.52 -33.32
CA SER A 11 1.62 7.62 -33.32
C SER A 11 2.13 7.03 -32.02
N SER A 12 2.88 5.92 -32.09
CA SER A 12 3.70 5.47 -31.00
C SER A 12 4.65 6.61 -30.66
N VAL A 13 4.37 7.31 -29.57
CA VAL A 13 5.33 8.23 -28.97
C VAL A 13 6.50 7.37 -28.55
N LEU A 14 7.55 7.35 -29.35
CA LEU A 14 8.86 6.84 -28.97
C LEU A 14 9.33 7.72 -27.83
N ILE A 15 9.06 7.28 -26.59
CA ILE A 15 9.68 7.83 -25.40
C ILE A 15 11.14 7.45 -25.51
N THR A 16 11.98 8.39 -25.96
CA THR A 16 13.43 8.24 -25.86
C THR A 16 13.73 7.98 -24.38
N PRO A 17 14.39 6.86 -24.03
CA PRO A 17 14.72 6.59 -22.64
C PRO A 17 15.64 7.72 -22.15
N ASP A 18 15.28 8.35 -21.05
CA ASP A 18 16.08 9.40 -20.38
C ASP A 18 17.35 8.83 -19.72
N CYS A 19 17.76 7.61 -20.13
CA CYS A 19 18.89 6.86 -19.61
C CYS A 19 19.96 6.74 -20.68
N ALA A 20 21.03 7.52 -20.54
CA ALA A 20 22.24 7.42 -21.38
C ALA A 20 23.17 6.25 -20.95
N GLY A 21 22.64 5.12 -20.50
CA GLY A 21 23.41 3.97 -20.06
C GLY A 21 22.54 2.72 -19.84
N ASN A 22 23.20 1.62 -19.53
CA ASN A 22 22.52 0.38 -19.21
C ASN A 22 21.69 0.50 -17.91
N VAL A 23 20.68 -0.34 -17.80
CA VAL A 23 19.89 -0.47 -16.56
C VAL A 23 19.98 -1.88 -16.03
N VAL A 24 19.87 -2.04 -14.70
CA VAL A 24 19.88 -3.34 -14.06
C VAL A 24 18.53 -3.57 -13.39
N GLY A 25 17.89 -4.70 -13.67
CA GLY A 25 16.72 -5.19 -12.97
C GLY A 25 17.13 -6.24 -11.94
N VAL A 26 16.64 -6.11 -10.74
CA VAL A 26 16.98 -6.96 -9.60
C VAL A 26 15.73 -7.59 -9.03
N ASP A 27 15.66 -8.91 -9.06
CA ASP A 27 14.64 -9.73 -8.40
C ASP A 27 15.21 -10.39 -7.15
N PRO A 28 14.92 -9.87 -5.96
CA PRO A 28 15.48 -10.37 -4.71
C PRO A 28 14.63 -11.49 -4.11
N HIS A 29 15.29 -12.56 -3.71
CA HIS A 29 14.75 -13.66 -2.93
C HIS A 29 15.35 -13.68 -1.52
N LYS A 30 14.93 -14.66 -0.71
CA LYS A 30 15.38 -14.77 0.69
C LYS A 30 16.90 -14.90 0.84
N ARG A 31 17.56 -15.63 -0.05
CA ARG A 31 19.01 -15.95 0.03
C ARG A 31 19.79 -15.59 -1.22
N THR A 32 19.10 -15.29 -2.31
CA THR A 32 19.68 -15.03 -3.62
C THR A 32 19.09 -13.77 -4.22
N VAL A 33 19.80 -13.20 -5.16
CA VAL A 33 19.39 -12.09 -5.98
C VAL A 33 19.62 -12.50 -7.43
N SER A 34 18.59 -12.41 -8.26
CA SER A 34 18.72 -12.51 -9.71
C SER A 34 18.81 -11.11 -10.30
N ALA A 35 19.80 -10.85 -11.14
CA ALA A 35 20.01 -9.56 -11.78
C ALA A 35 20.16 -9.70 -13.30
N SER A 36 19.51 -8.82 -14.04
CA SER A 36 19.63 -8.75 -15.50
C SER A 36 20.03 -7.34 -15.92
N VAL A 37 21.01 -7.23 -16.81
CA VAL A 37 21.42 -5.98 -17.45
C VAL A 37 20.66 -5.83 -18.75
N ALA A 38 20.01 -4.69 -18.95
CA ALA A 38 19.41 -4.32 -20.23
C ALA A 38 20.13 -3.10 -20.83
N ASP A 39 20.35 -3.17 -22.13
CA ASP A 39 20.88 -2.05 -22.91
C ASP A 39 19.83 -0.93 -23.09
N PRO A 40 20.20 0.26 -23.55
CA PRO A 40 19.26 1.35 -23.78
C PRO A 40 18.14 1.06 -24.79
N ARG A 41 18.27 -0.01 -25.59
CA ARG A 41 17.26 -0.46 -26.57
C ARG A 41 16.31 -1.50 -25.97
N GLY A 42 16.56 -1.99 -24.73
CA GLY A 42 15.76 -3.00 -24.05
C GLY A 42 16.18 -4.44 -24.32
N GLY A 43 17.32 -4.63 -25.03
CA GLY A 43 17.96 -5.94 -25.19
C GLY A 43 18.59 -6.38 -23.86
N ILE A 44 18.36 -7.64 -23.46
CA ILE A 44 19.04 -8.21 -22.29
C ILE A 44 20.45 -8.61 -22.69
N VAL A 45 21.43 -8.01 -22.03
CA VAL A 45 22.86 -8.22 -22.29
C VAL A 45 23.39 -9.43 -21.52
N ALA A 46 23.00 -9.55 -20.24
CA ALA A 46 23.43 -10.63 -19.37
C ALA A 46 22.45 -10.79 -18.19
N THR A 47 22.43 -11.99 -17.61
CA THR A 47 21.71 -12.33 -16.39
C THR A 47 22.58 -13.21 -15.50
N GLU A 48 22.60 -12.93 -14.20
CA GLU A 48 23.42 -13.67 -13.24
C GLU A 48 22.74 -13.73 -11.86
N HIS A 49 23.21 -14.64 -11.01
CA HIS A 49 22.67 -14.88 -9.67
C HIS A 49 23.72 -14.62 -8.60
N PHE A 50 23.33 -13.94 -7.53
CA PHE A 50 24.22 -13.59 -6.43
C PHE A 50 23.61 -14.00 -5.09
N ARG A 51 24.44 -14.20 -4.06
CA ARG A 51 23.97 -14.40 -2.70
C ARG A 51 23.57 -13.07 -2.05
N VAL A 52 22.55 -13.07 -1.19
CA VAL A 52 22.23 -11.93 -0.33
C VAL A 52 23.25 -11.88 0.81
N SER A 53 24.39 -11.27 0.54
CA SER A 53 25.50 -11.05 1.48
C SER A 53 26.31 -9.83 1.06
N GLY A 54 27.18 -9.32 1.93
CA GLY A 54 28.08 -8.22 1.57
C GLY A 54 28.97 -8.55 0.38
N ASP A 55 29.52 -9.78 0.32
CA ASP A 55 30.33 -10.22 -0.83
C ASP A 55 29.51 -10.41 -2.09
N GLY A 56 28.29 -10.98 -1.96
CA GLY A 56 27.41 -11.14 -3.11
C GLY A 56 26.95 -9.81 -3.71
N HIS A 57 26.68 -8.79 -2.87
CA HIS A 57 26.35 -7.47 -3.38
C HIS A 57 27.55 -6.78 -4.06
N ARG A 58 28.78 -6.98 -3.53
CA ARG A 58 29.99 -6.49 -4.21
C ARG A 58 30.22 -7.20 -5.56
N ALA A 59 30.02 -8.53 -5.59
CA ALA A 59 30.09 -9.29 -6.82
C ALA A 59 29.06 -8.84 -7.86
N LEU A 60 27.82 -8.56 -7.44
CA LEU A 60 26.77 -8.00 -8.27
C LEU A 60 27.18 -6.64 -8.88
N GLU A 61 27.75 -5.77 -8.09
CA GLU A 61 28.22 -4.44 -8.53
C GLU A 61 29.34 -4.57 -9.57
N VAL A 62 30.36 -5.38 -9.27
CA VAL A 62 31.50 -5.64 -10.17
C VAL A 62 31.04 -6.27 -11.48
N TRP A 63 30.14 -7.26 -11.40
CA TRP A 63 29.58 -7.91 -12.58
C TRP A 63 28.80 -6.93 -13.46
N ALA A 64 27.92 -6.13 -12.87
CA ALA A 64 27.15 -5.15 -13.62
C ALA A 64 28.05 -4.09 -14.31
N GLY A 65 29.12 -3.67 -13.64
CA GLY A 65 30.10 -2.70 -14.14
C GLY A 65 30.85 -3.19 -15.39
N GLN A 66 30.92 -4.48 -15.66
CA GLN A 66 31.58 -5.05 -16.86
C GLN A 66 30.83 -4.67 -18.16
N PHE A 67 29.57 -4.34 -18.06
CA PHE A 67 28.72 -3.99 -19.22
C PHE A 67 28.65 -2.48 -19.47
N GLY A 68 29.53 -1.69 -18.83
CA GLY A 68 29.58 -0.23 -18.96
C GLY A 68 28.81 0.53 -17.88
N PRO A 69 28.61 1.84 -18.05
CA PRO A 69 28.00 2.67 -17.05
C PRO A 69 26.53 2.29 -16.81
N ILE A 70 26.16 2.06 -15.54
CA ILE A 70 24.80 1.75 -15.11
C ILE A 70 24.10 3.05 -14.74
N ALA A 71 23.13 3.45 -15.54
CA ALA A 71 22.35 4.67 -15.33
C ALA A 71 21.32 4.53 -14.22
N ARG A 72 20.77 3.30 -14.01
CA ARG A 72 19.69 3.07 -13.05
C ARG A 72 19.57 1.61 -12.65
N TRP A 73 19.19 1.38 -11.38
CA TRP A 73 18.86 0.07 -10.83
C TRP A 73 17.37 0.00 -10.50
N GLY A 74 16.66 -0.98 -11.02
CA GLY A 74 15.30 -1.32 -10.61
C GLY A 74 15.34 -2.49 -9.64
N VAL A 75 14.80 -2.33 -8.46
CA VAL A 75 14.75 -3.38 -7.43
C VAL A 75 13.30 -3.68 -7.10
N GLU A 76 12.88 -4.94 -7.27
CA GLU A 76 11.53 -5.32 -6.86
C GLU A 76 11.45 -5.38 -5.33
N GLY A 77 10.44 -4.70 -4.78
CA GLY A 77 10.26 -4.66 -3.33
C GLY A 77 11.45 -4.08 -2.56
N ALA A 78 11.99 -2.95 -3.02
CA ALA A 78 13.13 -2.26 -2.43
C ALA A 78 13.01 -1.96 -0.93
N SER A 79 11.79 -1.91 -0.38
CA SER A 79 11.52 -1.75 1.05
C SER A 79 11.25 -3.07 1.81
N SER A 80 11.34 -4.21 1.13
CA SER A 80 11.07 -5.54 1.70
C SER A 80 12.20 -6.52 1.39
N TRP A 81 12.02 -7.48 0.50
CA TRP A 81 13.04 -8.47 0.13
C TRP A 81 14.28 -7.84 -0.51
N GLY A 82 14.10 -6.80 -1.33
CA GLY A 82 15.17 -6.04 -1.97
C GLY A 82 15.90 -5.03 -1.07
N ARG A 83 15.51 -4.92 0.21
CA ARG A 83 16.00 -3.86 1.11
C ARG A 83 17.51 -3.80 1.22
N HIS A 84 18.16 -4.92 1.46
CA HIS A 84 19.63 -4.95 1.64
C HIS A 84 20.37 -4.57 0.37
N THR A 85 19.91 -5.07 -0.79
CA THR A 85 20.46 -4.70 -2.10
C THR A 85 20.23 -3.22 -2.39
N ALA A 86 19.02 -2.70 -2.13
CA ALA A 86 18.71 -1.29 -2.34
C ALA A 86 19.58 -0.37 -1.46
N ILE A 87 19.77 -0.68 -0.18
CA ILE A 87 20.64 0.09 0.71
C ILE A 87 22.08 0.05 0.21
N PHE A 88 22.61 -1.14 -0.13
CA PHE A 88 23.95 -1.31 -0.64
C PHE A 88 24.21 -0.43 -1.87
N LEU A 89 23.29 -0.41 -2.83
CA LEU A 89 23.40 0.37 -4.05
C LEU A 89 23.30 1.89 -3.78
N ILE A 90 22.35 2.28 -2.90
CA ILE A 90 22.16 3.69 -2.54
C ILE A 90 23.39 4.27 -1.84
N THR A 91 24.05 3.51 -0.95
CA THR A 91 25.28 3.95 -0.27
C THR A 91 26.46 4.14 -1.23
N ARG A 92 26.33 3.70 -2.47
CA ARG A 92 27.28 3.90 -3.58
C ARG A 92 26.78 4.90 -4.63
N ASP A 93 25.81 5.74 -4.25
CA ASP A 93 25.25 6.81 -5.07
C ASP A 93 24.51 6.36 -6.34
N TYR A 94 24.17 5.08 -6.48
CA TYR A 94 23.34 4.63 -7.59
C TYR A 94 21.90 5.14 -7.51
N ASP A 95 21.29 5.39 -8.68
CA ASP A 95 19.86 5.71 -8.78
C ASP A 95 19.03 4.42 -8.68
N VAL A 96 18.47 4.16 -7.50
CA VAL A 96 17.69 2.95 -7.20
C VAL A 96 16.19 3.25 -7.21
N ARG A 97 15.46 2.49 -8.03
CA ARG A 97 14.02 2.61 -8.20
C ARG A 97 13.29 1.39 -7.65
N ASP A 98 12.13 1.63 -7.06
CA ASP A 98 11.25 0.57 -6.56
C ASP A 98 10.32 0.11 -7.67
N VAL A 99 10.45 -1.16 -8.08
CA VAL A 99 9.60 -1.78 -9.10
C VAL A 99 8.52 -2.61 -8.40
N CYS A 100 7.27 -2.32 -8.72
CA CYS A 100 6.13 -2.99 -8.09
C CYS A 100 5.79 -4.30 -8.82
N ALA A 101 5.75 -5.42 -8.10
CA ALA A 101 5.37 -6.74 -8.60
C ALA A 101 4.01 -6.80 -9.35
N ASN A 102 3.10 -5.87 -9.07
CA ASN A 102 1.75 -5.87 -9.63
C ASN A 102 1.60 -5.09 -10.94
N ARG A 103 2.66 -4.51 -11.50
CA ARG A 103 2.59 -3.75 -12.75
C ARG A 103 2.53 -4.61 -14.01
N THR A 104 2.88 -5.90 -13.91
CA THR A 104 2.80 -6.81 -15.04
C THR A 104 1.34 -7.19 -15.33
N PRO A 105 0.84 -7.04 -16.56
CA PRO A 105 -0.49 -7.50 -16.95
C PRO A 105 -0.66 -9.00 -16.65
N ARG A 106 -1.79 -9.37 -16.06
CA ARG A 106 -2.12 -10.79 -15.78
C ARG A 106 -2.10 -11.67 -17.02
N SER A 107 -2.31 -11.08 -18.21
CA SER A 107 -2.27 -11.78 -19.51
C SER A 107 -0.90 -12.37 -19.84
N ASP A 108 0.18 -11.71 -19.45
CA ASP A 108 1.54 -12.19 -19.75
C ASP A 108 1.95 -13.32 -18.80
N ARG A 109 1.45 -13.29 -17.55
CA ARG A 109 1.63 -14.39 -16.57
C ARG A 109 0.95 -15.69 -16.98
N ALA A 110 -0.18 -15.61 -17.69
CA ALA A 110 -0.94 -16.80 -18.12
C ALA A 110 -0.35 -17.49 -19.36
N ARG A 111 0.43 -16.77 -20.15
CA ARG A 111 1.01 -17.28 -21.41
C ARG A 111 2.40 -17.91 -21.26
N GLN A 112 3.13 -17.57 -20.20
CA GLN A 112 4.46 -18.14 -19.94
C GLN A 112 4.33 -19.36 -19.04
N ARG A 113 4.44 -20.55 -19.63
CA ARG A 113 4.66 -21.80 -18.91
C ARG A 113 6.07 -21.78 -18.29
N GLY A 114 6.14 -21.59 -16.98
CA GLY A 114 7.38 -21.63 -16.21
C GLY A 114 7.70 -20.27 -15.58
N LYS A 115 7.57 -20.20 -14.26
CA LYS A 115 8.09 -19.09 -13.46
C LYS A 115 9.59 -19.33 -13.30
N SER A 116 10.44 -18.46 -13.87
CA SER A 116 11.88 -18.49 -13.61
C SER A 116 12.33 -17.12 -13.10
N ASP A 117 13.19 -17.14 -12.09
CA ASP A 117 13.76 -15.94 -11.47
C ASP A 117 14.51 -15.07 -12.49
N GLN A 118 15.05 -15.70 -13.54
CA GLN A 118 15.67 -15.01 -14.68
C GLN A 118 14.67 -14.13 -15.42
N LEU A 119 13.49 -14.64 -15.79
CA LEU A 119 12.47 -13.89 -16.51
C LEU A 119 11.93 -12.71 -15.68
N ASP A 120 11.91 -12.86 -14.33
CA ASP A 120 11.45 -11.80 -13.46
C ASP A 120 12.48 -10.66 -13.38
N SER A 121 13.78 -10.93 -13.27
CA SER A 121 14.83 -9.90 -13.31
C SER A 121 14.94 -9.19 -14.67
N GLU A 122 14.78 -9.92 -15.79
CA GLU A 122 14.71 -9.33 -17.14
C GLU A 122 13.52 -8.37 -17.28
N ARG A 123 12.34 -8.77 -16.78
CA ARG A 123 11.15 -7.93 -16.77
C ARG A 123 11.37 -6.66 -15.96
N ILE A 124 11.98 -6.77 -14.77
CA ILE A 124 12.30 -5.62 -13.93
C ILE A 124 13.26 -4.68 -14.64
N ALA A 125 14.26 -5.19 -15.36
CA ALA A 125 15.18 -4.37 -16.15
C ALA A 125 14.43 -3.59 -17.25
N ARG A 126 13.58 -4.26 -18.03
CA ARG A 126 12.77 -3.61 -19.08
C ARG A 126 11.78 -2.58 -18.51
N GLU A 127 11.12 -2.89 -17.38
CA GLU A 127 10.23 -1.95 -16.68
C GLU A 127 11.00 -0.72 -16.19
N THR A 128 12.23 -0.92 -15.69
CA THR A 128 13.11 0.16 -15.21
C THR A 128 13.52 1.08 -16.36
N LEU A 129 13.78 0.53 -17.52
CA LEU A 129 14.10 1.28 -18.73
C LEU A 129 12.88 2.03 -19.27
N ALA A 130 11.73 1.35 -19.39
CA ALA A 130 10.52 1.89 -20.01
C ALA A 130 9.85 2.99 -19.19
N HIS A 131 10.08 3.03 -17.88
CA HIS A 131 9.39 3.96 -16.98
C HIS A 131 10.35 4.86 -16.20
N PRO A 132 10.75 6.02 -16.76
CA PRO A 132 11.66 6.97 -16.11
C PRO A 132 11.10 7.53 -14.79
N LEU A 133 9.77 7.51 -14.61
CA LEU A 133 9.08 8.00 -13.44
C LEU A 133 8.82 6.93 -12.35
N LEU A 134 9.55 5.81 -12.37
CA LEU A 134 9.48 4.85 -11.27
C LEU A 134 9.79 5.54 -9.93
N PRO A 135 9.08 5.19 -8.85
CA PRO A 135 9.34 5.77 -7.55
C PRO A 135 10.75 5.41 -7.07
N LYS A 136 11.40 6.34 -6.38
CA LYS A 136 12.65 6.04 -5.66
C LYS A 136 12.39 5.03 -4.56
N ALA A 137 13.40 4.22 -4.26
CA ALA A 137 13.36 3.30 -3.13
C ALA A 137 13.00 4.05 -1.82
N PHE A 138 12.46 3.33 -0.86
CA PHE A 138 12.08 3.84 0.47
C PHE A 138 11.08 5.01 0.46
N LYS A 139 10.32 5.20 -0.63
CA LYS A 139 9.32 6.29 -0.77
C LYS A 139 9.90 7.69 -0.54
N ARG A 140 11.16 7.91 -0.91
CA ARG A 140 11.87 9.20 -0.79
C ARG A 140 11.65 10.09 -2.01
N ALA A 141 12.00 11.37 -1.88
CA ALA A 141 11.94 12.37 -2.94
C ALA A 141 13.21 13.23 -2.96
N GLY A 142 13.42 13.97 -4.04
CA GLY A 142 14.57 14.87 -4.19
C GLY A 142 15.90 14.10 -4.18
N GLN A 143 16.87 14.60 -3.41
CA GLN A 143 18.18 13.97 -3.23
C GLN A 143 18.20 12.94 -2.09
N ASP A 144 17.17 12.93 -1.25
CA ASP A 144 17.03 11.94 -0.17
C ASP A 144 16.88 10.54 -0.76
N ARG A 145 17.80 9.64 -0.45
CA ARG A 145 17.86 8.31 -1.09
C ARG A 145 17.65 7.15 -0.12
N GLY A 146 18.24 7.24 1.07
CA GLY A 146 18.24 6.15 2.05
C GLY A 146 16.91 5.93 2.79
N PRO A 147 16.84 4.87 3.60
CA PRO A 147 15.71 4.65 4.51
C PRO A 147 15.61 5.79 5.54
N ASP A 148 14.39 6.05 5.98
CA ASP A 148 14.07 7.00 7.05
C ASP A 148 13.72 6.20 8.29
N GLU A 149 14.50 6.32 9.35
CA GLU A 149 14.32 5.53 10.58
C GLU A 149 12.94 5.77 11.20
N HIS A 150 12.50 7.02 11.26
CA HIS A 150 11.19 7.36 11.83
C HIS A 150 10.05 6.75 11.01
N HIS A 151 10.13 6.86 9.68
CA HIS A 151 9.15 6.25 8.78
C HIS A 151 9.14 4.72 8.90
N GLU A 152 10.31 4.10 9.10
CA GLU A 152 10.40 2.65 9.30
C GLU A 152 9.78 2.20 10.61
N LEU A 153 10.07 2.89 11.73
CA LEU A 153 9.47 2.59 13.03
C LEU A 153 7.95 2.71 12.95
N LEU A 154 7.45 3.77 12.32
CA LEU A 154 6.02 3.97 12.10
C LEU A 154 5.42 2.84 11.25
N ALA A 155 6.09 2.43 10.17
CA ALA A 155 5.65 1.36 9.28
C ALA A 155 5.63 0.00 9.98
N LEU A 156 6.65 -0.32 10.78
CA LEU A 156 6.74 -1.56 11.57
C LEU A 156 5.59 -1.65 12.57
N ARG A 157 5.34 -0.58 13.35
CA ARG A 157 4.24 -0.55 14.34
C ARG A 157 2.87 -0.60 13.67
N HIS A 158 2.69 0.12 12.57
CA HIS A 158 1.44 0.07 11.78
C HIS A 158 1.17 -1.34 11.25
N ASN A 159 2.18 -2.02 10.72
CA ASN A 159 2.06 -3.39 10.22
C ASN A 159 1.82 -4.40 11.35
N GLN A 160 2.49 -4.25 12.51
CA GLN A 160 2.26 -5.06 13.70
C GLN A 160 0.80 -4.97 14.14
N ARG A 161 0.27 -3.73 14.28
CA ARG A 161 -1.14 -3.53 14.60
C ARG A 161 -2.07 -4.23 13.64
N ARG A 162 -1.80 -4.14 12.35
CA ARG A 162 -2.61 -4.81 11.33
C ARG A 162 -2.59 -6.34 11.48
N SER A 163 -1.43 -6.91 11.80
CA SER A 163 -1.29 -8.35 12.06
C SER A 163 -2.12 -8.76 13.28
N ILE A 164 -2.04 -8.01 14.37
CA ILE A 164 -2.85 -8.23 15.60
C ILE A 164 -4.34 -8.26 15.24
N LEU A 165 -4.83 -7.25 14.52
CA LEU A 165 -6.24 -7.18 14.14
C LEU A 165 -6.68 -8.30 13.19
N THR A 166 -5.80 -8.77 12.31
CA THR A 166 -6.08 -9.91 11.42
C THR A 166 -6.19 -11.20 12.22
N SER A 167 -5.25 -11.46 13.15
CA SER A 167 -5.27 -12.64 14.02
C SER A 167 -6.50 -12.62 14.93
N ARG A 168 -6.83 -11.46 15.49
CA ARG A 168 -8.04 -11.27 16.29
C ARG A 168 -9.32 -11.58 15.53
N GLN A 169 -9.44 -11.06 14.28
CA GLN A 169 -10.62 -11.34 13.45
C GLN A 169 -10.74 -12.82 13.11
N HIS A 170 -9.62 -13.49 12.86
CA HIS A 170 -9.61 -14.93 12.63
C HIS A 170 -10.16 -15.69 13.84
N LEU A 171 -9.68 -15.39 15.05
CA LEU A 171 -10.17 -16.02 16.29
C LEU A 171 -11.66 -15.73 16.54
N ILE A 172 -12.14 -14.53 16.20
CA ILE A 172 -13.56 -14.18 16.30
C ILE A 172 -14.39 -15.07 15.37
N ASN A 173 -13.96 -15.27 14.13
CA ASN A 173 -14.66 -16.10 13.16
C ASN A 173 -14.68 -17.59 13.59
N GLU A 174 -13.55 -18.10 14.11
CA GLU A 174 -13.47 -19.46 14.66
C GLU A 174 -14.38 -19.64 15.89
N ALA A 175 -14.43 -18.63 16.77
CA ALA A 175 -15.32 -18.65 17.92
C ALA A 175 -16.79 -18.64 17.51
N GLU A 176 -17.17 -17.87 16.50
CA GLU A 176 -18.54 -17.87 15.95
C GLU A 176 -18.92 -19.24 15.38
N HIS A 177 -18.00 -19.89 14.66
CA HIS A 177 -18.20 -21.23 14.14
C HIS A 177 -18.42 -22.25 15.28
N LEU A 178 -17.58 -22.23 16.32
CA LEU A 178 -17.73 -23.12 17.47
C LEU A 178 -19.03 -22.84 18.25
N LEU A 179 -19.39 -21.56 18.47
CA LEU A 179 -20.65 -21.19 19.11
C LEU A 179 -21.88 -21.71 18.34
N SER A 180 -21.82 -21.68 17.00
CA SER A 180 -22.92 -22.19 16.17
C SER A 180 -23.05 -23.73 16.23
N SER A 181 -21.97 -24.44 16.54
CA SER A 181 -21.91 -25.90 16.65
C SER A 181 -22.19 -26.44 18.05
N LEU A 182 -22.49 -25.58 19.02
CA LEU A 182 -22.91 -26.00 20.36
C LEU A 182 -24.31 -26.65 20.31
N PRO A 183 -24.63 -27.60 21.24
CA PRO A 183 -25.99 -28.12 21.42
C PRO A 183 -27.02 -27.00 21.58
N LEU A 184 -28.25 -27.22 21.09
CA LEU A 184 -29.30 -26.20 21.04
C LEU A 184 -29.60 -25.61 22.41
N GLU A 185 -29.67 -26.47 23.44
CA GLU A 185 -29.94 -26.05 24.84
C GLU A 185 -28.88 -25.15 25.41
N LEU A 186 -27.64 -25.24 24.89
CA LEU A 186 -26.56 -24.35 25.30
C LEU A 186 -26.62 -23.02 24.52
N ARG A 187 -27.00 -23.08 23.25
CA ARG A 187 -27.12 -21.88 22.39
C ARG A 187 -28.25 -20.97 22.87
N GLU A 188 -29.40 -21.53 23.23
CA GLU A 188 -30.57 -20.80 23.73
C GLU A 188 -30.30 -20.04 25.03
N GLN A 189 -29.30 -20.47 25.80
CA GLN A 189 -28.88 -19.81 27.03
C GLN A 189 -27.80 -18.72 26.79
N LEU A 190 -27.33 -18.52 25.56
CA LEU A 190 -26.40 -17.45 25.23
C LEU A 190 -27.17 -16.13 25.06
N PRO A 191 -26.52 -14.99 25.33
CA PRO A 191 -27.13 -13.69 25.05
C PRO A 191 -27.55 -13.57 23.58
N ASP A 192 -28.72 -12.99 23.34
CA ASP A 192 -29.17 -12.62 22.00
C ASP A 192 -28.37 -11.40 21.54
N SER A 193 -27.22 -11.66 20.97
CA SER A 193 -26.26 -10.65 20.49
C SER A 193 -25.57 -11.11 19.22
N THR A 194 -25.51 -10.23 18.23
CA THR A 194 -24.69 -10.43 17.03
C THR A 194 -23.20 -10.34 17.32
N ALA A 195 -22.80 -9.71 18.44
CA ALA A 195 -21.40 -9.63 18.84
C ALA A 195 -20.96 -10.92 19.54
N VAL A 196 -19.78 -11.42 19.16
CA VAL A 196 -19.24 -12.67 19.71
C VAL A 196 -18.81 -12.54 21.18
N ARG A 197 -18.34 -11.38 21.62
CA ARG A 197 -17.78 -11.17 22.97
C ARG A 197 -18.75 -11.42 24.11
N PRO A 198 -19.98 -10.88 24.14
CA PRO A 198 -20.95 -11.19 25.19
C PRO A 198 -21.25 -12.69 25.26
N ARG A 199 -21.31 -13.37 24.12
CA ARG A 199 -21.55 -14.81 24.02
C ARG A 199 -20.38 -15.62 24.57
N LEU A 200 -19.12 -15.22 24.29
CA LEU A 200 -17.93 -15.85 24.88
C LEU A 200 -17.85 -15.62 26.39
N ALA A 201 -18.20 -14.44 26.88
CA ALA A 201 -18.24 -14.15 28.31
C ALA A 201 -19.27 -15.06 29.00
N ALA A 202 -20.45 -15.23 28.44
CA ALA A 202 -21.47 -16.13 28.96
C ALA A 202 -21.01 -17.59 29.02
N VAL A 203 -20.22 -18.05 28.05
CA VAL A 203 -19.61 -19.40 28.06
C VAL A 203 -18.63 -19.55 29.23
N ALA A 204 -17.79 -18.54 29.51
CA ALA A 204 -16.79 -18.58 30.57
C ALA A 204 -17.41 -18.64 31.98
N HIS A 205 -18.59 -18.02 32.18
CA HIS A 205 -19.30 -18.00 33.46
C HIS A 205 -20.15 -19.26 33.74
N ARG A 206 -20.17 -20.22 32.80
CA ARG A 206 -20.98 -21.43 32.98
C ARG A 206 -20.44 -22.33 34.08
N ASN A 207 -21.38 -23.01 34.70
CA ASN A 207 -21.08 -23.93 35.79
C ASN A 207 -20.21 -25.13 35.27
N ARG A 208 -18.93 -25.12 35.63
CA ARG A 208 -17.96 -26.16 35.28
C ARG A 208 -18.28 -27.53 35.91
N ARG A 209 -19.22 -27.61 36.87
CA ARG A 209 -19.66 -28.87 37.49
C ARG A 209 -20.62 -29.69 36.61
N ARG A 210 -21.23 -29.08 35.58
CA ARG A 210 -22.12 -29.80 34.66
C ARG A 210 -21.26 -30.72 33.76
N ARG A 211 -21.65 -32.00 33.70
CA ARG A 211 -20.99 -32.95 32.80
C ARG A 211 -21.54 -32.78 31.40
N TYR A 212 -20.62 -32.59 30.44
CA TYR A 212 -20.91 -32.55 29.01
C TYR A 212 -20.26 -33.76 28.33
N ASP A 213 -20.78 -34.16 27.17
CA ASP A 213 -20.07 -35.06 26.29
C ASP A 213 -18.71 -34.54 25.89
N ARG A 214 -17.77 -35.40 25.51
CA ARG A 214 -16.38 -35.03 25.22
C ARG A 214 -16.25 -33.94 24.13
N PRO A 215 -16.97 -34.00 22.96
CA PRO A 215 -16.92 -32.96 21.96
C PRO A 215 -17.44 -31.61 22.48
N THR A 216 -18.54 -31.58 23.21
CA THR A 216 -19.08 -30.33 23.79
C THR A 216 -18.14 -29.73 24.83
N ALA A 217 -17.58 -30.58 25.71
CA ALA A 217 -16.57 -30.11 26.70
C ALA A 217 -15.35 -29.49 26.01
N LEU A 218 -14.86 -30.10 24.91
CA LEU A 218 -13.74 -29.56 24.15
C LEU A 218 -14.11 -28.24 23.46
N ARG A 219 -15.31 -28.11 22.85
CA ARG A 219 -15.76 -26.84 22.27
C ARG A 219 -15.81 -25.71 23.30
N LEU A 220 -16.33 -25.97 24.48
CA LEU A 220 -16.40 -24.98 25.56
C LEU A 220 -15.02 -24.56 26.03
N LYS A 221 -14.06 -25.50 26.13
CA LYS A 221 -12.65 -25.20 26.43
C LYS A 221 -12.02 -24.31 25.37
N LEU A 222 -12.16 -24.66 24.10
CA LEU A 222 -11.62 -23.88 22.98
C LEU A 222 -12.22 -22.46 22.94
N LEU A 223 -13.52 -22.31 23.23
CA LEU A 223 -14.15 -21.00 23.30
C LEU A 223 -13.57 -20.12 24.43
N ASP A 224 -13.25 -20.72 25.60
CA ASP A 224 -12.59 -19.98 26.69
C ASP A 224 -11.14 -19.62 26.35
N ASP A 225 -10.42 -20.52 25.69
CA ASP A 225 -9.07 -20.26 25.16
C ASP A 225 -9.09 -19.11 24.13
N TYR A 226 -10.04 -19.12 23.18
CA TYR A 226 -10.19 -18.03 22.19
C TYR A 226 -10.58 -16.71 22.85
N ARG A 227 -11.47 -16.71 23.83
CA ARG A 227 -11.80 -15.52 24.61
C ARG A 227 -10.55 -14.90 25.23
N SER A 228 -9.70 -15.73 25.85
CA SER A 228 -8.47 -15.31 26.51
C SER A 228 -7.44 -14.78 25.51
N GLN A 229 -7.34 -15.39 24.34
CA GLN A 229 -6.45 -14.93 23.25
C GLN A 229 -6.95 -13.62 22.66
N ILE A 230 -8.25 -13.48 22.41
CA ILE A 230 -8.86 -12.23 21.91
C ILE A 230 -8.60 -11.08 22.90
N ALA A 231 -8.75 -11.31 24.21
CA ALA A 231 -8.47 -10.30 25.21
C ALA A 231 -7.01 -9.83 25.17
N ARG A 232 -6.05 -10.76 25.08
CA ARG A 232 -4.62 -10.40 24.93
C ARG A 232 -4.35 -9.59 23.66
N LEU A 233 -4.95 -9.96 22.54
CA LEU A 233 -4.80 -9.21 21.28
C LEU A 233 -5.44 -7.82 21.35
N ASP A 234 -6.48 -7.62 22.16
CA ASP A 234 -7.04 -6.29 22.43
C ASP A 234 -6.08 -5.41 23.24
N ASP A 235 -5.43 -5.98 24.24
CA ASP A 235 -4.43 -5.27 25.05
C ASP A 235 -3.22 -4.88 24.18
N ASP A 236 -2.74 -5.82 23.35
CA ASP A 236 -1.67 -5.57 22.38
C ASP A 236 -2.05 -4.46 21.38
N ASP A 237 -3.29 -4.46 20.85
CA ASP A 237 -3.77 -3.40 19.95
C ASP A 237 -3.78 -2.03 20.63
N GLN A 238 -4.22 -1.98 21.89
CA GLN A 238 -4.20 -0.74 22.66
C GLN A 238 -2.76 -0.23 22.90
N GLN A 239 -1.85 -1.12 23.24
CA GLN A 239 -0.44 -0.78 23.44
C GLN A 239 0.17 -0.20 22.15
N VAL A 240 0.09 -0.95 21.05
CA VAL A 240 0.63 -0.52 19.74
C VAL A 240 -0.02 0.77 19.27
N THR A 241 -1.32 0.97 19.54
CA THR A 241 -2.01 2.24 19.20
C THR A 241 -1.46 3.42 20.00
N ARG A 242 -1.10 3.25 21.29
CA ARG A 242 -0.42 4.29 22.07
C ARG A 242 0.97 4.63 21.51
N GLU A 243 1.74 3.62 21.13
CA GLU A 243 3.06 3.82 20.53
C GLU A 243 2.97 4.50 19.15
N LEU A 244 1.98 4.12 18.33
CA LEU A 244 1.68 4.81 17.07
C LEU A 244 1.33 6.29 17.30
N ALA A 245 0.58 6.60 18.36
CA ALA A 245 0.25 7.97 18.70
C ALA A 245 1.51 8.80 19.04
N ALA A 246 2.46 8.21 19.75
CA ALA A 246 3.75 8.85 20.05
C ALA A 246 4.56 9.10 18.76
N LEU A 247 4.68 8.10 17.89
CA LEU A 247 5.38 8.22 16.61
C LEU A 247 4.72 9.25 15.68
N VAL A 248 3.38 9.28 15.61
CA VAL A 248 2.66 10.29 14.82
C VAL A 248 2.92 11.70 15.35
N ARG A 249 2.95 11.90 16.67
CA ARG A 249 3.31 13.20 17.25
C ARG A 249 4.77 13.59 16.92
N ALA A 250 5.69 12.65 17.06
CA ALA A 250 7.10 12.87 16.77
C ALA A 250 7.37 13.19 15.29
N SER A 251 6.49 12.77 14.36
CA SER A 251 6.60 13.12 12.94
C SER A 251 6.30 14.60 12.64
N GLY A 252 5.80 15.37 13.62
CA GLY A 252 5.37 16.76 13.41
C GLY A 252 4.13 16.91 12.51
N SER A 253 3.47 15.81 12.14
CA SER A 253 2.30 15.86 11.25
C SER A 253 1.09 16.48 11.91
N THR A 254 0.49 17.47 11.24
CA THR A 254 -0.75 18.11 11.68
C THR A 254 -2.01 17.48 11.05
N LEU A 255 -1.89 16.35 10.37
CA LEU A 255 -3.02 15.63 9.74
C LEU A 255 -4.10 15.27 10.76
N GLY A 256 -3.75 14.97 12.00
CA GLY A 256 -4.70 14.65 13.08
C GLY A 256 -5.65 15.79 13.45
N ALA A 257 -5.35 17.03 13.07
CA ALA A 257 -6.26 18.17 13.23
C ALA A 257 -7.37 18.21 12.18
N LEU A 258 -7.30 17.36 11.15
CA LEU A 258 -8.37 17.26 10.15
C LEU A 258 -9.48 16.35 10.66
N CYS A 259 -10.71 16.87 10.71
CA CYS A 259 -11.88 16.10 11.11
C CYS A 259 -11.96 14.77 10.35
N GLY A 260 -12.15 13.66 11.05
CA GLY A 260 -12.28 12.33 10.49
C GLY A 260 -10.97 11.56 10.29
N LEU A 261 -9.82 12.11 10.70
CA LEU A 261 -8.54 11.41 10.71
C LEU A 261 -8.12 11.05 12.15
N SER A 262 -8.33 9.80 12.53
CA SER A 262 -7.78 9.26 13.78
C SER A 262 -6.26 9.04 13.66
N THR A 263 -5.57 8.89 14.79
CA THR A 263 -4.14 8.56 14.85
C THR A 263 -3.77 7.39 13.93
N VAL A 264 -4.61 6.35 13.90
CA VAL A 264 -4.37 5.17 13.03
C VAL A 264 -4.46 5.52 11.55
N LEU A 265 -5.44 6.34 11.16
CA LEU A 265 -5.56 6.79 9.76
C LEU A 265 -4.43 7.73 9.36
N VAL A 266 -3.97 8.58 10.29
CA VAL A 266 -2.78 9.41 10.07
C VAL A 266 -1.55 8.54 9.89
N SER A 267 -1.32 7.55 10.75
CA SER A 267 -0.18 6.63 10.60
C SER A 267 -0.24 5.87 9.27
N GLU A 268 -1.42 5.41 8.85
CA GLU A 268 -1.62 4.74 7.55
C GLU A 268 -1.26 5.67 6.39
N LEU A 269 -1.69 6.94 6.43
CA LEU A 269 -1.35 7.92 5.41
C LEU A 269 0.16 8.19 5.35
N LEU A 270 0.81 8.40 6.50
CA LEU A 270 2.25 8.67 6.57
C LEU A 270 3.07 7.47 6.04
N VAL A 271 2.71 6.26 6.43
CA VAL A 271 3.39 5.02 5.97
C VAL A 271 3.20 4.78 4.47
N GLU A 272 1.99 4.95 3.96
CA GLU A 272 1.70 4.64 2.56
C GLU A 272 2.23 5.72 1.61
N VAL A 273 2.17 6.98 2.01
CA VAL A 273 2.61 8.10 1.19
C VAL A 273 4.13 8.28 1.26
N GLY A 274 4.74 8.15 2.44
CA GLY A 274 6.14 8.53 2.66
C GLY A 274 6.34 10.02 2.39
N ASP A 275 7.35 10.39 1.60
CA ASP A 275 7.60 11.77 1.23
C ASP A 275 6.56 12.25 0.18
N PRO A 276 5.68 13.21 0.52
CA PRO A 276 4.67 13.70 -0.40
C PRO A 276 5.25 14.45 -1.61
N ARG A 277 6.50 14.95 -1.55
CA ARG A 277 7.17 15.65 -2.66
C ARG A 277 7.38 14.76 -3.89
N ARG A 278 7.30 13.44 -3.74
CA ARG A 278 7.36 12.48 -4.85
C ARG A 278 6.12 12.54 -5.77
N PHE A 279 5.10 13.29 -5.40
CA PHE A 279 3.89 13.47 -6.16
C PHE A 279 3.65 14.93 -6.51
N THR A 280 3.05 15.19 -7.66
CA THR A 280 2.24 16.40 -7.87
C THR A 280 0.87 16.20 -7.23
N ILE A 281 0.10 17.26 -7.02
CA ILE A 281 -1.26 17.16 -6.46
C ILE A 281 -2.18 16.23 -7.29
N GLY A 282 -2.07 16.29 -8.62
CA GLY A 282 -2.77 15.38 -9.51
C GLY A 282 -2.22 13.95 -9.48
N GLY A 283 -0.90 13.80 -9.33
CA GLY A 283 -0.22 12.51 -9.13
C GLY A 283 -0.67 11.83 -7.84
N PHE A 284 -0.80 12.58 -6.74
CA PHE A 284 -1.32 12.06 -5.48
C PHE A 284 -2.77 11.58 -5.60
N ALA A 285 -3.62 12.31 -6.32
CA ALA A 285 -4.99 11.90 -6.57
C ALA A 285 -5.09 10.62 -7.42
N ARG A 286 -4.19 10.44 -8.38
CA ARG A 286 -4.07 9.17 -9.15
C ARG A 286 -3.55 8.04 -8.26
N PHE A 287 -2.54 8.29 -7.45
CA PHE A 287 -1.98 7.32 -6.52
C PHE A 287 -3.03 6.76 -5.55
N ASN A 288 -3.91 7.58 -5.03
CA ASN A 288 -4.97 7.15 -4.10
C ASN A 288 -6.30 6.80 -4.80
N ALA A 289 -6.34 6.76 -6.14
CA ALA A 289 -7.53 6.47 -6.95
C ALA A 289 -8.73 7.40 -6.68
N SER A 290 -8.50 8.63 -6.21
CA SER A 290 -9.55 9.66 -6.13
C SER A 290 -9.72 10.43 -7.45
N ALA A 291 -8.70 10.45 -8.32
CA ALA A 291 -8.84 10.92 -9.69
C ALA A 291 -9.60 9.87 -10.52
N PRO A 292 -10.65 10.28 -11.26
CA PRO A 292 -11.35 9.38 -12.17
C PRO A 292 -10.47 9.00 -13.35
N LEU A 293 -10.76 7.86 -14.00
CA LEU A 293 -10.25 7.55 -15.32
C LEU A 293 -10.94 8.41 -16.37
N ALA A 294 -10.30 8.57 -17.52
CA ALA A 294 -10.93 9.22 -18.67
C ALA A 294 -12.32 8.62 -18.92
N ALA A 295 -13.26 9.47 -19.27
CA ALA A 295 -14.57 9.01 -19.67
C ALA A 295 -14.44 8.09 -20.88
N SER A 296 -15.23 7.01 -20.92
CA SER A 296 -15.43 6.32 -22.17
C SER A 296 -16.11 7.26 -23.14
N THR A 297 -15.74 7.24 -24.41
CA THR A 297 -16.51 7.85 -25.47
C THR A 297 -17.99 7.47 -25.29
N ALA A 298 -18.86 8.47 -25.26
CA ALA A 298 -20.30 8.24 -25.22
C ALA A 298 -20.66 7.34 -26.42
N GLU A 299 -21.41 6.28 -26.17
CA GLU A 299 -21.79 5.33 -27.23
C GLU A 299 -22.89 5.91 -28.14
N GLY A 300 -23.44 7.12 -27.80
CA GLY A 300 -24.46 7.81 -28.62
C GLY A 300 -24.54 9.31 -28.37
N PRO A 301 -25.08 10.08 -29.32
CA PRO A 301 -25.32 11.52 -29.14
C PRO A 301 -26.36 11.75 -28.03
N GLY A 302 -25.95 12.52 -27.00
CA GLY A 302 -26.80 12.89 -25.88
C GLY A 302 -26.63 12.07 -24.62
N GLU A 303 -25.81 11.01 -24.62
CA GLU A 303 -25.50 10.28 -23.38
C GLU A 303 -24.55 11.09 -22.48
N PRO A 304 -24.83 11.15 -21.16
CA PRO A 304 -23.96 11.86 -20.24
C PRO A 304 -22.60 11.18 -20.13
N VAL A 305 -21.53 11.93 -20.38
CA VAL A 305 -20.15 11.50 -20.23
C VAL A 305 -19.87 11.11 -18.77
N ARG A 306 -19.79 9.83 -18.47
CA ARG A 306 -19.53 9.33 -17.11
C ARG A 306 -18.06 8.92 -16.95
N HIS A 307 -17.40 9.55 -15.99
CA HIS A 307 -16.05 9.15 -15.61
C HIS A 307 -16.05 7.78 -14.92
N ARG A 308 -15.19 6.89 -15.39
CA ARG A 308 -15.04 5.55 -14.82
C ARG A 308 -14.32 5.61 -13.48
N TYR A 309 -14.70 4.71 -12.57
CA TYR A 309 -13.97 4.49 -11.33
C TYR A 309 -12.58 3.95 -11.63
N ASN A 310 -11.54 4.50 -10.98
CA ASN A 310 -10.19 3.97 -11.04
C ASN A 310 -10.05 2.78 -10.07
N PRO A 311 -9.94 1.53 -10.54
CA PRO A 311 -9.74 0.36 -9.68
C PRO A 311 -8.30 0.22 -9.20
N GLY A 312 -7.35 0.89 -9.86
CA GLY A 312 -5.95 0.93 -9.46
C GLY A 312 -5.68 1.91 -8.33
N GLY A 313 -4.44 2.01 -7.91
CA GLY A 313 -4.00 2.93 -6.87
C GLY A 313 -4.02 2.34 -5.45
N ASN A 314 -3.50 3.12 -4.52
CA ASN A 314 -3.32 2.68 -3.14
C ASN A 314 -4.65 2.59 -2.39
N ARG A 315 -5.08 1.35 -2.13
CA ARG A 315 -6.37 1.06 -1.49
C ARG A 315 -6.44 1.55 -0.05
N ARG A 316 -5.31 1.60 0.66
CA ARG A 316 -5.26 2.03 2.06
C ARG A 316 -5.47 3.53 2.16
N VAL A 317 -4.75 4.32 1.36
CA VAL A 317 -4.97 5.76 1.30
C VAL A 317 -6.40 6.08 0.83
N ASN A 318 -6.92 5.33 -0.16
CA ASN A 318 -8.31 5.47 -0.61
C ASN A 318 -9.33 5.19 0.51
N ARG A 319 -9.07 4.17 1.34
CA ARG A 319 -9.90 3.83 2.52
C ARG A 319 -9.84 4.92 3.57
N ALA A 320 -8.65 5.44 3.88
CA ALA A 320 -8.51 6.54 4.83
C ALA A 320 -9.30 7.78 4.41
N LEU A 321 -9.20 8.18 3.14
CA LEU A 321 -10.00 9.26 2.55
C LEU A 321 -11.51 8.97 2.56
N HIS A 322 -11.90 7.71 2.39
CA HIS A 322 -13.30 7.31 2.46
C HIS A 322 -13.88 7.45 3.89
N LEU A 323 -13.16 6.98 4.88
CA LEU A 323 -13.56 7.11 6.29
C LEU A 323 -13.62 8.58 6.71
N MET A 324 -12.62 9.38 6.31
CA MET A 324 -12.63 10.83 6.49
C MET A 324 -13.89 11.48 5.87
N ALA A 325 -14.21 11.13 4.61
CA ALA A 325 -15.39 11.65 3.94
C ALA A 325 -16.69 11.28 4.64
N VAL A 326 -16.83 10.03 5.09
CA VAL A 326 -18.03 9.56 5.83
C VAL A 326 -18.18 10.29 7.15
N THR A 327 -17.09 10.50 7.88
CA THR A 327 -17.12 11.26 9.14
C THR A 327 -17.47 12.72 8.89
N GLN A 328 -16.82 13.38 7.93
CA GLN A 328 -17.07 14.80 7.65
C GLN A 328 -18.48 15.09 7.13
N LEU A 329 -19.11 14.16 6.42
CA LEU A 329 -20.53 14.30 6.04
C LEU A 329 -21.47 14.40 7.24
N ARG A 330 -21.04 14.01 8.45
CA ARG A 330 -21.85 14.12 9.66
C ARG A 330 -21.61 15.40 10.44
N CYS A 331 -20.39 15.98 10.36
CA CYS A 331 -19.98 17.03 11.29
C CYS A 331 -19.26 18.23 10.64
N GLU A 332 -18.95 18.22 9.34
CA GLU A 332 -18.20 19.28 8.69
C GLU A 332 -19.06 20.00 7.62
N PRO A 333 -19.52 21.25 7.87
CA PRO A 333 -20.41 21.95 6.95
C PRO A 333 -19.82 22.13 5.54
N ARG A 334 -18.51 22.33 5.42
CA ARG A 334 -17.84 22.47 4.11
C ARG A 334 -17.92 21.19 3.29
N ALA A 335 -17.78 20.04 3.92
CA ALA A 335 -17.87 18.74 3.27
C ALA A 335 -19.32 18.45 2.83
N GLN A 336 -20.28 18.81 3.69
CA GLN A 336 -21.71 18.71 3.38
C GLN A 336 -22.06 19.58 2.17
N ALA A 337 -21.60 20.83 2.12
CA ALA A 337 -21.84 21.73 0.99
C ALA A 337 -21.26 21.18 -0.33
N VAL A 338 -20.04 20.62 -0.32
CA VAL A 338 -19.46 19.98 -1.51
C VAL A 338 -20.32 18.81 -1.99
N TYR A 339 -20.78 17.99 -1.05
CA TYR A 339 -21.60 16.82 -1.35
C TYR A 339 -22.98 17.24 -1.91
N GLU A 340 -23.68 18.17 -1.25
CA GLU A 340 -25.01 18.65 -1.68
C GLU A 340 -24.96 19.37 -3.02
N ASN A 341 -23.95 20.20 -3.28
CA ASN A 341 -23.71 20.81 -4.57
C ASN A 341 -23.53 19.78 -5.69
N ALA A 342 -22.83 18.68 -5.41
CA ALA A 342 -22.70 17.58 -6.37
C ALA A 342 -24.06 16.89 -6.59
N ARG A 343 -24.85 16.67 -5.52
CA ARG A 343 -26.20 16.10 -5.62
C ARG A 343 -27.15 16.99 -6.43
N ALA A 344 -27.10 18.29 -6.21
CA ALA A 344 -27.90 19.27 -6.94
C ALA A 344 -27.58 19.31 -8.45
N ARG A 345 -26.33 18.96 -8.83
CA ARG A 345 -25.89 18.78 -10.23
C ARG A 345 -26.29 17.42 -10.85
N GLY A 346 -27.10 16.62 -10.16
CA GLY A 346 -27.57 15.32 -10.67
C GLY A 346 -26.67 14.13 -10.41
N HIS A 347 -25.54 14.30 -9.69
CA HIS A 347 -24.70 13.17 -9.34
C HIS A 347 -25.35 12.21 -8.35
N THR A 348 -25.12 10.92 -8.50
CA THR A 348 -25.58 9.90 -7.55
C THR A 348 -24.89 10.07 -6.18
N LYS A 349 -25.45 9.47 -5.11
CA LYS A 349 -24.82 9.47 -3.77
C LYS A 349 -23.37 8.93 -3.79
N LYS A 350 -23.09 7.94 -4.64
CA LYS A 350 -21.75 7.35 -4.79
C LYS A 350 -20.80 8.33 -5.51
N GLU A 351 -21.27 9.00 -6.55
CA GLU A 351 -20.48 10.00 -7.30
C GLU A 351 -20.20 11.25 -6.46
N ALA A 352 -21.19 11.81 -5.79
CA ALA A 352 -21.02 12.94 -4.88
C ALA A 352 -19.97 12.66 -3.79
N ARG A 353 -19.97 11.44 -3.22
CA ARG A 353 -18.93 11.01 -2.26
C ARG A 353 -17.55 10.88 -2.90
N ARG A 354 -17.45 10.46 -4.16
CA ARG A 354 -16.17 10.44 -4.90
C ARG A 354 -15.63 11.84 -5.14
N ILE A 355 -16.50 12.79 -5.49
CA ILE A 355 -16.15 14.22 -5.65
C ILE A 355 -15.60 14.75 -4.33
N LEU A 356 -16.29 14.52 -3.22
CA LEU A 356 -15.79 14.91 -1.89
C LEU A 356 -14.42 14.28 -1.59
N LYS A 357 -14.25 12.99 -1.84
CA LYS A 357 -12.95 12.31 -1.65
C LYS A 357 -11.83 12.95 -2.47
N ARG A 358 -12.13 13.41 -3.68
CA ARG A 358 -11.15 14.11 -4.52
C ARG A 358 -10.73 15.45 -3.88
N HIS A 359 -11.67 16.22 -3.34
CA HIS A 359 -11.36 17.44 -2.59
C HIS A 359 -10.54 17.14 -1.33
N LEU A 360 -10.92 16.10 -0.58
CA LEU A 360 -10.18 15.69 0.62
C LEU A 360 -8.76 15.21 0.31
N SER A 361 -8.56 14.55 -0.83
CA SER A 361 -7.22 14.19 -1.32
C SER A 361 -6.33 15.42 -1.45
N ASP A 362 -6.85 16.53 -2.01
CA ASP A 362 -6.08 17.76 -2.14
C ASP A 362 -5.78 18.43 -0.80
N VAL A 363 -6.75 18.40 0.13
CA VAL A 363 -6.58 18.91 1.50
C VAL A 363 -5.48 18.14 2.23
N VAL A 364 -5.52 16.81 2.19
CA VAL A 364 -4.52 15.94 2.81
C VAL A 364 -3.15 16.19 2.20
N TYR A 365 -3.04 16.21 0.87
CA TYR A 365 -1.77 16.44 0.18
C TYR A 365 -1.15 17.79 0.57
N ARG A 366 -1.92 18.88 0.52
CA ARG A 366 -1.42 20.21 0.89
C ARG A 366 -1.02 20.28 2.36
N ARG A 367 -1.73 19.57 3.24
CA ARG A 367 -1.37 19.48 4.66
C ARG A 367 -0.05 18.74 4.83
N MET A 368 0.14 17.61 4.17
CA MET A 368 1.40 16.86 4.21
C MET A 368 2.59 17.68 3.68
N ILE A 369 2.40 18.41 2.57
CA ILE A 369 3.45 19.30 2.03
C ILE A 369 3.80 20.41 3.03
N ARG A 370 2.82 20.98 3.70
CA ARG A 370 3.02 22.05 4.69
C ARG A 370 3.72 21.55 5.95
N ASP A 371 3.47 20.32 6.35
CA ASP A 371 4.07 19.69 7.52
C ASP A 371 5.54 19.27 7.29
N LEU A 372 6.02 19.29 6.04
CA LEU A 372 7.43 19.02 5.79
C LEU A 372 8.31 20.08 6.45
N PRO A 373 9.43 19.70 7.10
CA PRO A 373 10.37 20.66 7.64
C PRO A 373 10.83 21.58 6.52
N LYS A 374 10.74 22.86 6.74
CA LYS A 374 11.39 23.86 5.90
C LYS A 374 12.86 23.44 5.82
N ARG A 375 13.42 23.39 4.60
CA ARG A 375 14.77 22.85 4.32
C ARG A 375 15.74 23.14 5.46
N ALA A 376 16.64 22.20 5.73
CA ALA A 376 17.62 22.14 6.83
C ALA A 376 18.52 23.37 7.08
N ALA A 377 18.23 24.54 6.49
CA ALA A 377 18.80 25.82 6.87
C ALA A 377 18.33 26.29 8.27
N ASP A 378 17.24 25.74 8.80
CA ASP A 378 16.65 26.17 10.08
C ASP A 378 16.63 25.07 11.16
N CYS A 379 17.39 23.99 11.02
CA CYS A 379 17.46 22.95 12.06
C CYS A 379 18.68 23.18 12.95
N PRO A 380 18.53 23.69 14.20
CA PRO A 380 19.65 23.99 15.10
C PRO A 380 20.43 22.76 15.58
N LEU A 381 19.96 21.52 15.29
CA LEU A 381 20.55 20.27 15.77
C LEU A 381 21.58 19.65 14.82
N LEU A 382 21.88 20.27 13.69
CA LEU A 382 22.93 19.83 12.75
C LEU A 382 24.09 20.84 12.63
N ALA A 383 24.19 21.79 13.54
CA ALA A 383 25.27 22.78 13.62
C ALA A 383 26.10 22.57 14.91
N ALA A 384 26.35 21.31 15.30
CA ALA A 384 27.30 20.99 16.35
C ALA A 384 28.13 19.77 15.97
#